data_b8cf43c0e937f9496eb8cf2c694e6fe2
#
_entry.id   b8cf43c0e937f9496eb8cf2c694e6fe2
#
_cell.length_a   1.000
_cell.length_b   1.000
_cell.length_c   1.000
_cell.angle_alpha   90.00
_cell.angle_beta   90.00
_cell.angle_gamma   90.00
#
_symmetry.space_group_name_H-M   'P 1'
#
loop_
_entity.id
_entity.type
_entity.pdbx_description
1 polymer ?
#
loop_
_entity_poly.entity_id
_entity_poly.type
_entity_poly.pdbx_seq_one_letter_code
_entity_poly.pdbx_strand_id
1 'polypeptide(L)'
;SSGSSTGAGIPIAASVSITPESVWPYPDNAIASTHPDRKDQSFRLYPKNTLIKGPVKTGKFHQAIMTAVGIIEGKDSNMMNIEPVPDVLEHYQQYVDEGRILHISYPDINSDGYDGFIERKCGPFTEDGIFKKFANQCADGRYVIMMEEVDLNWMHLFRETAVLLRENRREGTSSETAVTLPLSKEKFRLPSNLYIVATCDSIVCEDTITGAIDHDFFIRPVSPEPEILHGMRI
;
A
#
# COMPACT_ATOMS: atom_id res chain seq x y z
N SER A 1 22.02 15.54 -38.47
CA SER A 1 20.76 14.86 -38.19
C SER A 1 20.74 14.49 -36.72
N SER A 2 20.06 15.29 -35.94
CA SER A 2 19.87 15.19 -34.51
C SER A 2 18.68 14.25 -34.25
N GLY A 3 18.91 13.07 -33.67
CA GLY A 3 17.89 12.19 -33.18
C GLY A 3 17.59 12.53 -31.72
N SER A 4 16.43 13.11 -31.46
CA SER A 4 15.90 13.30 -30.10
C SER A 4 15.29 11.96 -29.64
N SER A 5 15.88 11.36 -28.63
CA SER A 5 15.32 10.25 -27.86
C SER A 5 14.22 10.80 -26.95
N THR A 6 12.98 10.59 -27.31
CA THR A 6 11.83 10.80 -26.41
C THR A 6 11.78 9.62 -25.45
N GLY A 7 12.10 9.90 -24.19
CA GLY A 7 11.85 8.96 -23.09
C GLY A 7 10.35 8.66 -23.00
N ALA A 8 9.99 7.39 -23.13
CA ALA A 8 8.64 6.93 -22.88
C ALA A 8 8.35 7.11 -21.39
N GLY A 9 7.56 8.11 -21.05
CA GLY A 9 6.98 8.25 -19.72
C GLY A 9 6.09 7.03 -19.43
N ILE A 10 6.22 6.47 -18.23
CA ILE A 10 5.33 5.44 -17.71
C ILE A 10 3.91 6.02 -17.78
N PRO A 11 2.93 5.35 -18.39
CA PRO A 11 1.57 5.87 -18.43
C PRO A 11 1.06 6.01 -16.99
N ILE A 12 0.83 7.26 -16.59
CA ILE A 12 0.14 7.60 -15.36
C ILE A 12 -1.27 7.01 -15.48
N ALA A 13 -1.67 6.28 -14.44
CA ALA A 13 -2.91 5.53 -14.32
C ALA A 13 -4.09 6.20 -15.05
N ALA A 14 -4.80 5.40 -15.84
CA ALA A 14 -6.05 5.80 -16.43
C ALA A 14 -6.97 6.37 -15.35
N SER A 15 -7.56 7.54 -15.62
CA SER A 15 -8.51 8.20 -14.73
C SER A 15 -9.65 7.23 -14.38
N VAL A 16 -9.69 6.78 -13.12
CA VAL A 16 -10.78 5.97 -12.59
C VAL A 16 -11.96 6.90 -12.35
N SER A 17 -13.01 6.73 -13.13
CA SER A 17 -14.28 7.42 -12.89
C SER A 17 -14.96 6.81 -11.67
N ILE A 18 -14.87 7.47 -10.52
CA ILE A 18 -15.53 7.07 -9.28
C ILE A 18 -16.89 7.74 -9.24
N THR A 19 -17.97 6.95 -9.21
CA THR A 19 -19.32 7.45 -9.03
C THR A 19 -19.63 7.68 -7.53
N PRO A 20 -20.41 8.74 -7.17
CA PRO A 20 -20.61 9.18 -5.79
C PRO A 20 -21.49 8.27 -4.89
N GLU A 21 -21.86 7.07 -5.32
CA GLU A 21 -22.93 6.30 -4.67
C GLU A 21 -22.53 5.36 -3.53
N SER A 22 -21.29 5.38 -3.05
CA SER A 22 -20.92 4.60 -1.87
C SER A 22 -20.77 5.47 -0.62
N VAL A 23 -21.91 5.85 -0.03
CA VAL A 23 -21.96 6.54 1.28
C VAL A 23 -21.74 5.51 2.38
N TRP A 24 -20.79 5.77 3.26
CA TRP A 24 -20.37 4.91 4.36
C TRP A 24 -21.22 5.08 5.63
N PRO A 25 -21.52 3.97 6.30
CA PRO A 25 -21.46 3.95 7.76
C PRO A 25 -20.74 2.70 8.28
N TYR A 26 -19.56 2.83 8.87
CA TYR A 26 -18.98 1.73 9.64
C TYR A 26 -18.85 2.12 11.10
N PRO A 27 -19.35 1.27 12.03
CA PRO A 27 -19.07 1.43 13.45
C PRO A 27 -17.63 0.97 13.75
N ASP A 28 -16.95 1.77 14.56
CA ASP A 28 -15.66 1.46 15.16
C ASP A 28 -15.75 0.19 16.02
N ASN A 29 -15.45 -0.97 15.44
CA ASN A 29 -15.05 -2.14 16.19
C ASN A 29 -13.66 -2.54 15.72
N ALA A 30 -12.65 -1.81 16.19
CA ALA A 30 -11.29 -2.25 16.15
C ALA A 30 -11.17 -3.57 16.93
N ILE A 31 -11.12 -4.68 16.22
CA ILE A 31 -10.77 -5.96 16.82
C ILE A 31 -9.32 -5.83 17.28
N ALA A 32 -9.13 -5.75 18.58
CA ALA A 32 -7.82 -5.75 19.20
C ALA A 32 -7.10 -7.05 18.81
N SER A 33 -6.11 -6.93 17.94
CA SER A 33 -5.19 -8.02 17.64
C SER A 33 -4.40 -8.37 18.90
N THR A 34 -4.44 -9.64 19.29
CA THR A 34 -3.83 -10.20 20.49
C THR A 34 -2.33 -10.43 20.36
N HIS A 35 -1.54 -9.47 19.87
CA HIS A 35 -0.08 -9.59 19.79
C HIS A 35 0.59 -8.97 21.01
N PRO A 36 1.46 -9.70 21.75
CA PRO A 36 2.06 -9.25 23.03
C PRO A 36 3.07 -8.12 22.93
N ASP A 37 3.60 -7.80 21.74
CA ASP A 37 4.68 -6.81 21.57
C ASP A 37 4.18 -5.38 21.29
N ARG A 38 2.89 -5.10 21.46
CA ARG A 38 2.29 -3.79 21.14
C ARG A 38 2.37 -2.72 22.23
N LYS A 39 3.19 -2.85 23.25
CA LYS A 39 3.19 -1.91 24.39
C LYS A 39 3.72 -0.50 24.08
N ASP A 40 4.29 -0.25 22.89
CA ASP A 40 4.90 1.04 22.53
C ASP A 40 4.23 1.76 21.34
N GLN A 41 2.99 1.37 20.98
CA GLN A 41 2.28 1.93 19.81
C GLN A 41 1.35 3.11 20.13
N SER A 42 1.43 3.71 21.31
CA SER A 42 0.46 4.72 21.78
C SER A 42 0.46 6.05 21.00
N PHE A 43 1.34 6.24 20.03
CA PHE A 43 1.44 7.49 19.25
C PHE A 43 1.40 7.35 17.73
N ARG A 44 1.11 6.15 17.20
CA ARG A 44 1.08 5.94 15.75
C ARG A 44 -0.34 5.79 15.27
N LEU A 45 -0.77 6.74 14.47
CA LEU A 45 -2.12 6.75 13.88
C LEU A 45 -2.34 5.56 12.92
N TYR A 46 -1.28 5.09 12.25
CA TYR A 46 -1.35 4.01 11.27
C TYR A 46 -0.17 3.04 11.40
N PRO A 47 -0.40 1.72 11.19
CA PRO A 47 0.67 0.74 11.00
C PRO A 47 1.49 1.07 9.75
N LYS A 48 2.77 0.66 9.72
CA LYS A 48 3.64 0.87 8.54
C LYS A 48 3.16 0.09 7.31
N ASN A 49 2.58 -1.06 7.53
CA ASN A 49 2.04 -1.88 6.45
C ASN A 49 0.61 -2.29 6.81
N THR A 50 -0.32 -2.05 5.91
CA THR A 50 -1.74 -2.39 6.09
C THR A 50 -2.21 -3.21 4.88
N LEU A 51 -2.88 -4.32 5.15
CA LEU A 51 -3.58 -5.12 4.16
C LEU A 51 -5.09 -5.03 4.40
N ILE A 52 -5.80 -4.39 3.48
CA ILE A 52 -7.25 -4.27 3.51
C ILE A 52 -7.84 -5.46 2.77
N LYS A 53 -8.50 -6.34 3.51
CA LYS A 53 -9.03 -7.61 3.03
C LYS A 53 -10.55 -7.60 3.01
N GLY A 54 -11.17 -8.00 1.92
CA GLY A 54 -12.64 -8.11 1.84
C GLY A 54 -13.10 -8.61 0.49
N PRO A 55 -14.39 -9.00 0.35
CA PRO A 55 -14.96 -9.43 -0.91
C PRO A 55 -14.87 -8.36 -2.01
N VAL A 56 -15.09 -8.77 -3.24
CA VAL A 56 -15.18 -7.85 -4.39
C VAL A 56 -16.34 -6.86 -4.16
N LYS A 57 -16.15 -5.60 -4.57
CA LYS A 57 -17.15 -4.51 -4.45
C LYS A 57 -17.52 -4.10 -3.02
N THR A 58 -16.66 -4.31 -2.04
CA THR A 58 -16.87 -3.85 -0.66
C THR A 58 -16.24 -2.49 -0.35
N GLY A 59 -15.81 -1.73 -1.35
CA GLY A 59 -15.21 -0.41 -1.13
C GLY A 59 -13.76 -0.44 -0.63
N LYS A 60 -13.04 -1.57 -0.74
CA LYS A 60 -11.63 -1.69 -0.32
C LYS A 60 -10.73 -0.60 -0.88
N PHE A 61 -10.90 -0.30 -2.17
CA PHE A 61 -10.13 0.74 -2.85
C PHE A 61 -10.36 2.11 -2.21
N HIS A 62 -11.62 2.46 -1.93
CA HIS A 62 -11.94 3.70 -1.24
C HIS A 62 -11.31 3.75 0.17
N GLN A 63 -11.35 2.64 0.91
CA GLN A 63 -10.68 2.57 2.21
C GLN A 63 -9.16 2.72 2.11
N ALA A 64 -8.55 2.19 1.05
CA ALA A 64 -7.12 2.36 0.81
C ALA A 64 -6.78 3.84 0.54
N ILE A 65 -7.60 4.54 -0.26
CA ILE A 65 -7.47 5.98 -0.49
C ILE A 65 -7.59 6.76 0.83
N MET A 66 -8.65 6.53 1.60
CA MET A 66 -8.85 7.16 2.91
C MET A 66 -7.66 6.93 3.85
N THR A 67 -7.14 5.70 3.87
CA THR A 67 -5.97 5.34 4.68
C THR A 67 -4.72 6.07 4.19
N ALA A 68 -4.48 6.11 2.89
CA ALA A 68 -3.31 6.77 2.31
C ALA A 68 -3.31 8.29 2.57
N VAL A 69 -4.44 8.95 2.34
CA VAL A 69 -4.60 10.40 2.63
C VAL A 69 -4.44 10.66 4.13
N GLY A 70 -5.10 9.88 4.98
CA GLY A 70 -4.99 10.01 6.43
C GLY A 70 -3.55 9.84 6.94
N ILE A 71 -2.79 8.90 6.37
CA ILE A 71 -1.36 8.72 6.67
C ILE A 71 -0.58 10.01 6.36
N ILE A 72 -0.74 10.55 5.16
CA ILE A 72 0.01 11.72 4.70
C ILE A 72 -0.34 12.96 5.55
N GLU A 73 -1.61 13.18 5.83
CA GLU A 73 -2.08 14.34 6.58
C GLU A 73 -1.94 14.18 8.10
N GLY A 74 -1.70 12.97 8.59
CA GLY A 74 -1.62 12.69 10.03
C GLY A 74 -2.99 12.74 10.71
N LYS A 75 -4.06 12.46 9.96
CA LYS A 75 -5.44 12.35 10.46
C LYS A 75 -5.74 10.90 10.81
N ASP A 76 -6.42 10.65 11.91
CA ASP A 76 -6.88 9.30 12.27
C ASP A 76 -8.12 8.87 11.46
N SER A 77 -8.53 7.61 11.62
CA SER A 77 -9.68 7.07 10.89
C SER A 77 -10.98 7.84 11.19
N ASN A 78 -11.17 8.32 12.41
CA ASN A 78 -12.40 9.06 12.77
C ASN A 78 -12.43 10.43 12.07
N MET A 79 -11.27 11.11 12.03
CA MET A 79 -11.14 12.36 11.28
C MET A 79 -11.39 12.15 9.80
N MET A 80 -10.84 11.07 9.21
CA MET A 80 -11.06 10.76 7.81
C MET A 80 -12.50 10.40 7.48
N ASN A 81 -13.22 9.72 8.40
CA ASN A 81 -14.61 9.31 8.19
C ASN A 81 -15.60 10.49 8.12
N ILE A 82 -15.25 11.65 8.63
CA ILE A 82 -16.08 12.86 8.56
C ILE A 82 -15.70 13.79 7.39
N GLU A 83 -14.61 13.52 6.71
CA GLU A 83 -14.19 14.27 5.52
C GLU A 83 -15.15 13.98 4.35
N PRO A 84 -15.55 14.99 3.58
CA PRO A 84 -16.31 14.77 2.36
C PRO A 84 -15.52 13.92 1.35
N VAL A 85 -16.16 12.90 0.79
CA VAL A 85 -15.51 12.01 -0.19
C VAL A 85 -14.87 12.76 -1.36
N PRO A 86 -15.50 13.79 -1.97
CA PRO A 86 -14.85 14.55 -3.04
C PRO A 86 -13.54 15.20 -2.62
N ASP A 87 -13.45 15.74 -1.40
CA ASP A 87 -12.25 16.40 -0.89
C ASP A 87 -11.11 15.39 -0.68
N VAL A 88 -11.44 14.21 -0.15
CA VAL A 88 -10.46 13.12 0.00
C VAL A 88 -9.91 12.67 -1.34
N LEU A 89 -10.76 12.56 -2.37
CA LEU A 89 -10.33 12.17 -3.71
C LEU A 89 -9.46 13.25 -4.38
N GLU A 90 -9.77 14.53 -4.16
CA GLU A 90 -8.95 15.64 -4.63
C GLU A 90 -7.58 15.61 -3.97
N HIS A 91 -7.50 15.47 -2.64
CA HIS A 91 -6.24 15.35 -1.90
C HIS A 91 -5.45 14.11 -2.35
N TYR A 92 -6.12 12.98 -2.55
CA TYR A 92 -5.47 11.77 -3.06
C TYR A 92 -4.80 12.03 -4.40
N GLN A 93 -5.52 12.63 -5.36
CA GLN A 93 -4.96 12.94 -6.67
C GLN A 93 -3.79 13.93 -6.56
N GLN A 94 -3.92 14.96 -5.73
CA GLN A 94 -2.85 15.89 -5.46
C GLN A 94 -1.58 15.16 -4.96
N TYR A 95 -1.71 14.24 -4.00
CA TYR A 95 -0.56 13.51 -3.45
C TYR A 95 0.04 12.50 -4.43
N VAL A 96 -0.74 11.97 -5.35
CA VAL A 96 -0.23 11.18 -6.48
C VAL A 96 0.61 12.07 -7.40
N ASP A 97 0.11 13.25 -7.76
CA ASP A 97 0.80 14.21 -8.65
C ASP A 97 2.07 14.77 -8.01
N GLU A 98 2.07 14.97 -6.68
CA GLU A 98 3.25 15.35 -5.90
C GLU A 98 4.28 14.21 -5.74
N GLY A 99 3.96 12.99 -6.14
CA GLY A 99 4.81 11.81 -5.95
C GLY A 99 4.92 11.35 -4.50
N ARG A 100 3.96 11.69 -3.65
CA ARG A 100 3.85 11.22 -2.25
C ARG A 100 3.04 9.94 -2.12
N ILE A 101 2.17 9.66 -3.09
CA ILE A 101 1.47 8.38 -3.23
C ILE A 101 1.91 7.73 -4.54
N LEU A 102 2.40 6.50 -4.46
CA LEU A 102 2.59 5.62 -5.61
C LEU A 102 1.44 4.62 -5.63
N HIS A 103 0.57 4.73 -6.63
CA HIS A 103 -0.51 3.76 -6.84
C HIS A 103 -0.07 2.72 -7.85
N ILE A 104 -0.18 1.45 -7.49
CA ILE A 104 0.23 0.30 -8.29
C ILE A 104 -0.94 -0.68 -8.37
N SER A 105 -1.36 -1.01 -9.59
CA SER A 105 -2.19 -2.19 -9.84
C SER A 105 -1.29 -3.43 -9.83
N TYR A 106 -1.48 -4.34 -8.88
CA TYR A 106 -0.65 -5.54 -8.77
C TYR A 106 -0.71 -6.44 -10.03
N PRO A 107 -1.87 -6.65 -10.67
CA PRO A 107 -1.94 -7.38 -11.94
C PRO A 107 -1.01 -6.81 -13.02
N ASP A 108 -0.83 -5.49 -13.07
CA ASP A 108 -0.02 -4.83 -14.10
C ASP A 108 1.49 -5.07 -13.88
N ILE A 109 1.94 -5.15 -12.64
CA ILE A 109 3.36 -5.36 -12.32
C ILE A 109 3.75 -6.82 -12.12
N ASN A 110 2.78 -7.70 -11.89
CA ASN A 110 3.05 -9.11 -11.61
C ASN A 110 3.76 -9.82 -12.77
N SER A 111 3.54 -9.38 -14.01
CA SER A 111 4.22 -9.91 -15.20
C SER A 111 5.74 -9.72 -15.15
N ASP A 112 6.20 -8.58 -14.62
CA ASP A 112 7.61 -8.25 -14.50
C ASP A 112 8.20 -8.73 -13.16
N GLY A 113 7.33 -9.03 -12.18
CA GLY A 113 7.71 -9.55 -10.88
C GLY A 113 8.74 -8.69 -10.16
N TYR A 114 9.71 -9.34 -9.53
CA TYR A 114 10.80 -8.69 -8.81
C TYR A 114 11.59 -7.71 -9.70
N ASP A 115 11.79 -8.06 -10.96
CA ASP A 115 12.62 -7.27 -11.88
C ASP A 115 12.00 -5.90 -12.17
N GLY A 116 10.69 -5.81 -12.31
CA GLY A 116 10.00 -4.53 -12.44
C GLY A 116 9.83 -3.76 -11.12
N PHE A 117 9.90 -4.47 -9.99
CA PHE A 117 9.57 -3.92 -8.68
C PHE A 117 10.79 -3.40 -7.92
N ILE A 118 11.85 -4.18 -7.78
CA ILE A 118 13.05 -3.82 -7.03
C ILE A 118 14.20 -3.40 -7.95
N GLU A 119 14.71 -4.32 -8.75
CA GLU A 119 15.80 -4.05 -9.69
C GLU A 119 15.80 -5.08 -10.83
N ARG A 120 16.16 -4.64 -12.03
CA ARG A 120 16.30 -5.52 -13.20
C ARG A 120 17.63 -5.36 -13.90
N LYS A 121 18.04 -6.42 -14.59
CA LYS A 121 19.22 -6.39 -15.43
C LYS A 121 18.87 -5.92 -16.84
N CYS A 122 19.50 -4.85 -17.29
CA CYS A 122 19.36 -4.29 -18.63
C CYS A 122 20.71 -4.31 -19.36
N GLY A 123 21.01 -5.42 -20.02
CA GLY A 123 22.31 -5.64 -20.64
C GLY A 123 23.44 -5.64 -19.61
N PRO A 124 24.45 -4.75 -19.73
CA PRO A 124 25.53 -4.62 -18.75
C PRO A 124 25.14 -3.79 -17.50
N PHE A 125 23.99 -3.11 -17.50
CA PHE A 125 23.54 -2.22 -16.44
C PHE A 125 22.44 -2.86 -15.59
N THR A 126 22.26 -2.33 -14.40
CA THR A 126 21.12 -2.63 -13.52
C THR A 126 20.25 -1.36 -13.41
N GLU A 127 18.95 -1.53 -13.56
CA GLU A 127 17.97 -0.47 -13.39
C GLU A 127 17.16 -0.72 -12.13
N ASP A 128 16.85 0.37 -11.42
CA ASP A 128 15.96 0.31 -10.27
C ASP A 128 14.51 0.07 -10.71
N GLY A 129 13.82 -0.83 -10.02
CA GLY A 129 12.39 -1.03 -10.16
C GLY A 129 11.57 0.08 -9.50
N ILE A 130 10.25 0.03 -9.71
CA ILE A 130 9.32 1.10 -9.29
C ILE A 130 9.32 1.31 -7.76
N PHE A 131 9.36 0.24 -6.98
CA PHE A 131 9.40 0.30 -5.53
C PHE A 131 10.69 0.93 -5.02
N LYS A 132 11.85 0.49 -5.53
CA LYS A 132 13.16 1.03 -5.13
C LYS A 132 13.28 2.51 -5.50
N LYS A 133 12.84 2.89 -6.71
CA LYS A 133 12.81 4.30 -7.14
C LYS A 133 11.98 5.15 -6.19
N PHE A 134 10.79 4.68 -5.85
CA PHE A 134 9.91 5.41 -4.94
C PHE A 134 10.48 5.49 -3.52
N ALA A 135 11.04 4.39 -3.00
CA ALA A 135 11.68 4.41 -1.69
C ALA A 135 12.87 5.38 -1.62
N ASN A 136 13.68 5.45 -2.69
CA ASN A 136 14.84 6.34 -2.74
C ASN A 136 14.48 7.83 -2.88
N GLN A 137 13.26 8.16 -3.32
CA GLN A 137 12.81 9.57 -3.42
C GLN A 137 12.15 10.08 -2.13
N CYS A 138 11.89 9.21 -1.15
CA CYS A 138 11.29 9.64 0.11
C CYS A 138 12.18 10.68 0.81
N ALA A 139 11.66 11.89 0.97
CA ALA A 139 12.27 12.99 1.69
C ALA A 139 11.52 13.24 3.01
N ASP A 140 11.46 14.49 3.46
CA ASP A 140 10.66 14.86 4.62
C ASP A 140 9.16 14.63 4.38
N GLY A 141 8.45 14.25 5.43
CA GLY A 141 7.02 13.95 5.39
C GLY A 141 6.76 12.45 5.26
N ARG A 142 5.52 12.09 4.90
CA ARG A 142 5.07 10.70 4.79
C ARG A 142 4.78 10.34 3.35
N TYR A 143 5.10 9.11 2.99
CA TYR A 143 4.93 8.55 1.65
C TYR A 143 4.15 7.25 1.74
N VAL A 144 3.33 6.97 0.74
CA VAL A 144 2.50 5.76 0.70
C VAL A 144 2.66 5.04 -0.63
N ILE A 145 2.93 3.73 -0.59
CA ILE A 145 2.72 2.85 -1.73
C ILE A 145 1.37 2.18 -1.53
N MET A 146 0.47 2.39 -2.48
CA MET A 146 -0.83 1.74 -2.52
C MET A 146 -0.80 0.66 -3.60
N MET A 147 -0.98 -0.61 -3.19
CA MET A 147 -0.98 -1.78 -4.07
C MET A 147 -2.39 -2.35 -4.14
N GLU A 148 -3.00 -2.29 -5.32
CA GLU A 148 -4.36 -2.75 -5.53
C GLU A 148 -4.40 -4.19 -6.04
N GLU A 149 -5.37 -4.97 -5.54
CA GLU A 149 -5.66 -6.34 -5.97
C GLU A 149 -4.49 -7.33 -5.87
N VAL A 150 -3.75 -7.28 -4.74
CA VAL A 150 -2.68 -8.26 -4.52
C VAL A 150 -3.25 -9.67 -4.34
N ASP A 151 -2.50 -10.67 -4.81
CA ASP A 151 -2.81 -12.09 -4.66
C ASP A 151 -1.95 -12.77 -3.59
N LEU A 152 -2.07 -14.08 -3.44
CA LEU A 152 -1.32 -14.87 -2.47
C LEU A 152 0.20 -14.83 -2.67
N ASN A 153 0.64 -14.54 -3.87
CA ASN A 153 2.05 -14.59 -4.24
C ASN A 153 2.74 -13.23 -4.24
N TRP A 154 2.01 -12.15 -3.94
CA TRP A 154 2.55 -10.79 -4.06
C TRP A 154 3.82 -10.55 -3.23
N MET A 155 4.05 -11.30 -2.14
CA MET A 155 5.26 -11.20 -1.34
C MET A 155 6.53 -11.60 -2.10
N HIS A 156 6.41 -12.35 -3.22
CA HIS A 156 7.56 -12.66 -4.06
C HIS A 156 8.21 -11.41 -4.69
N LEU A 157 7.46 -10.31 -4.80
CA LEU A 157 8.00 -9.04 -5.28
C LEU A 157 9.10 -8.50 -4.37
N PHE A 158 9.04 -8.79 -3.08
CA PHE A 158 9.98 -8.26 -2.10
C PHE A 158 11.24 -9.12 -1.94
N ARG A 159 11.14 -10.45 -2.12
CA ARG A 159 12.29 -11.39 -1.97
C ARG A 159 13.21 -11.01 -0.79
N GLU A 160 14.47 -10.71 -1.07
CA GLU A 160 15.50 -10.37 -0.09
C GLU A 160 15.17 -9.09 0.70
N THR A 161 14.35 -8.22 0.15
CA THR A 161 13.94 -6.98 0.82
C THR A 161 12.80 -7.18 1.81
N ALA A 162 12.15 -8.35 1.84
CA ALA A 162 11.01 -8.63 2.71
C ALA A 162 11.32 -8.37 4.19
N VAL A 163 12.54 -8.64 4.67
CA VAL A 163 12.95 -8.35 6.04
C VAL A 163 12.84 -6.86 6.41
N LEU A 164 12.93 -5.96 5.43
CA LEU A 164 12.84 -4.51 5.62
C LEU A 164 11.39 -4.03 5.83
N LEU A 165 10.40 -4.88 5.53
CA LEU A 165 9.00 -4.57 5.80
C LEU A 165 8.72 -4.44 7.29
N ARG A 166 9.48 -5.16 8.12
CA ARG A 166 9.38 -5.07 9.57
C ARG A 166 9.69 -3.66 10.03
N GLU A 167 8.80 -3.13 10.85
CA GLU A 167 8.86 -1.75 11.29
C GLU A 167 10.18 -1.40 11.98
N ASN A 168 10.65 -2.29 12.86
CA ASN A 168 11.90 -2.12 13.61
C ASN A 168 13.17 -2.30 12.76
N ARG A 169 13.06 -2.72 11.49
CA ARG A 169 14.19 -2.90 10.57
C ARG A 169 14.38 -1.73 9.61
N ARG A 170 13.48 -0.78 9.64
CA ARG A 170 13.50 0.38 8.76
C ARG A 170 14.56 1.40 9.17
N GLU A 171 14.94 2.25 8.24
CA GLU A 171 15.92 3.31 8.45
C GLU A 171 15.55 4.21 9.63
N GLY A 172 16.53 4.56 10.46
CA GLY A 172 16.34 5.39 11.64
C GLY A 172 15.74 4.67 12.86
N THR A 173 15.53 3.35 12.80
CA THR A 173 15.04 2.56 13.94
C THR A 173 16.19 1.90 14.72
N SER A 174 15.90 1.44 15.93
CA SER A 174 16.91 0.82 16.82
C SER A 174 17.53 -0.46 16.27
N SER A 175 16.84 -1.15 15.36
CA SER A 175 17.30 -2.40 14.72
C SER A 175 17.40 -2.25 13.20
N GLU A 176 17.69 -1.03 12.74
CA GLU A 176 17.88 -0.73 11.32
C GLU A 176 18.72 -1.79 10.61
N THR A 177 18.24 -2.20 9.44
CA THR A 177 18.86 -3.24 8.64
C THR A 177 19.01 -2.77 7.20
N ALA A 178 20.12 -3.12 6.57
CA ALA A 178 20.32 -2.97 5.14
C ALA A 178 20.46 -4.35 4.51
N VAL A 179 19.82 -4.54 3.36
CA VAL A 179 20.03 -5.75 2.54
C VAL A 179 20.96 -5.42 1.37
N THR A 180 21.71 -6.41 0.92
CA THR A 180 22.49 -6.28 -0.31
C THR A 180 21.69 -6.82 -1.45
N LEU A 181 21.36 -5.95 -2.41
CA LEU A 181 20.58 -6.33 -3.58
C LEU A 181 21.37 -7.28 -4.48
N PRO A 182 20.72 -8.30 -5.09
CA PRO A 182 21.42 -9.34 -5.80
C PRO A 182 22.05 -8.91 -7.13
N LEU A 183 21.48 -7.93 -7.83
CA LEU A 183 21.97 -7.50 -9.14
C LEU A 183 22.97 -6.34 -8.99
N SER A 184 22.58 -5.23 -8.40
CA SER A 184 23.42 -4.03 -8.24
C SER A 184 24.52 -4.20 -7.20
N LYS A 185 24.37 -5.13 -6.24
CA LYS A 185 25.22 -5.26 -5.05
C LYS A 185 25.17 -4.06 -4.09
N GLU A 186 24.25 -3.14 -4.32
CA GLU A 186 24.03 -1.99 -3.46
C GLU A 186 23.41 -2.37 -2.12
N LYS A 187 23.66 -1.55 -1.11
CA LYS A 187 22.97 -1.63 0.17
C LYS A 187 21.66 -0.86 0.07
N PHE A 188 20.54 -1.56 0.27
CA PHE A 188 19.22 -0.97 0.26
C PHE A 188 18.62 -0.97 1.66
N ARG A 189 18.01 0.15 2.02
CA ARG A 189 17.25 0.36 3.26
C ARG A 189 15.85 0.82 2.90
N LEU A 190 14.89 0.52 3.75
CA LEU A 190 13.53 1.01 3.58
C LEU A 190 13.28 2.19 4.51
N PRO A 191 12.92 3.37 4.00
CA PRO A 191 12.66 4.55 4.82
C PRO A 191 11.55 4.32 5.86
N SER A 192 11.74 4.85 7.07
CA SER A 192 10.73 4.71 8.13
C SER A 192 9.47 5.54 7.91
N ASN A 193 9.53 6.54 7.05
CA ASN A 193 8.39 7.39 6.66
C ASN A 193 7.61 6.88 5.43
N LEU A 194 7.99 5.71 4.89
CA LEU A 194 7.27 5.03 3.82
C LEU A 194 6.27 4.04 4.41
N TYR A 195 5.03 4.11 3.95
CA TYR A 195 3.93 3.22 4.33
C TYR A 195 3.50 2.37 3.14
N ILE A 196 2.99 1.17 3.41
CA ILE A 196 2.44 0.28 2.39
C ILE A 196 0.98 0.00 2.73
N VAL A 197 0.08 0.29 1.79
CA VAL A 197 -1.36 -0.01 1.90
C VAL A 197 -1.72 -0.90 0.73
N ALA A 198 -2.10 -2.14 1.01
CA ALA A 198 -2.48 -3.10 -0.02
C ALA A 198 -3.95 -3.50 0.12
N THR A 199 -4.58 -3.86 -0.99
CA THR A 199 -5.93 -4.44 -1.00
C THR A 199 -5.92 -5.84 -1.58
N CYS A 200 -6.68 -6.76 -1.00
CA CYS A 200 -6.85 -8.10 -1.56
C CYS A 200 -8.29 -8.59 -1.45
N ASP A 201 -8.64 -9.55 -2.32
CA ASP A 201 -9.91 -10.26 -2.21
C ASP A 201 -9.85 -11.28 -1.05
N SER A 202 -10.92 -11.37 -0.24
CA SER A 202 -11.00 -12.30 0.88
C SER A 202 -10.89 -13.76 0.45
N ILE A 203 -11.41 -14.12 -0.73
CA ILE A 203 -11.37 -15.49 -1.24
C ILE A 203 -9.93 -15.92 -1.54
N VAL A 204 -9.12 -14.98 -2.06
CA VAL A 204 -7.72 -15.23 -2.42
C VAL A 204 -6.84 -15.34 -1.17
N CYS A 205 -7.23 -14.70 -0.07
CA CYS A 205 -6.36 -14.50 1.10
C CYS A 205 -6.69 -15.41 2.30
N GLU A 206 -7.59 -16.40 2.19
CA GLU A 206 -8.08 -17.11 3.37
C GLU A 206 -7.12 -18.14 3.99
N ASP A 207 -6.28 -18.81 3.20
CA ASP A 207 -5.56 -19.99 3.71
C ASP A 207 -4.02 -19.88 3.78
N THR A 208 -3.39 -18.91 3.15
CA THR A 208 -1.92 -18.94 2.95
C THR A 208 -1.17 -17.72 3.51
N ILE A 209 -1.88 -16.68 3.88
CA ILE A 209 -1.28 -15.41 4.35
C ILE A 209 -0.83 -15.50 5.80
N THR A 210 -1.31 -16.47 6.55
CA THR A 210 -1.18 -16.55 8.01
C THR A 210 0.23 -16.72 8.56
N GLY A 211 1.21 -17.16 7.78
CA GLY A 211 2.55 -17.45 8.32
C GLY A 211 3.59 -16.33 8.17
N ALA A 212 3.61 -15.62 7.04
CA ALA A 212 4.64 -14.65 6.72
C ALA A 212 4.14 -13.19 6.78
N ILE A 213 2.87 -12.97 6.52
CA ILE A 213 2.26 -11.63 6.43
C ILE A 213 1.73 -11.15 7.77
N ASP A 214 1.23 -12.03 8.63
CA ASP A 214 0.68 -11.69 9.95
C ASP A 214 1.67 -10.94 10.85
N HIS A 215 2.96 -11.11 10.64
CA HIS A 215 4.00 -10.44 11.42
C HIS A 215 4.37 -9.06 10.88
N ASP A 216 4.19 -8.85 9.58
CA ASP A 216 4.70 -7.67 8.90
C ASP A 216 3.59 -6.72 8.43
N PHE A 217 2.33 -7.19 8.37
CA PHE A 217 1.17 -6.42 7.95
C PHE A 217 0.05 -6.43 8.99
N PHE A 218 -0.55 -5.26 9.19
CA PHE A 218 -1.82 -5.15 9.90
C PHE A 218 -2.95 -5.50 8.93
N ILE A 219 -3.71 -6.54 9.24
CA ILE A 219 -4.85 -6.97 8.42
C ILE A 219 -6.10 -6.21 8.87
N ARG A 220 -6.69 -5.45 7.96
CA ARG A 220 -7.96 -4.76 8.15
C ARG A 220 -9.06 -5.45 7.34
N PRO A 221 -9.96 -6.19 7.99
CA PRO A 221 -11.08 -6.81 7.29
C PRO A 221 -12.12 -5.77 6.88
N VAL A 222 -12.70 -5.94 5.71
CA VAL A 222 -13.87 -5.20 5.23
C VAL A 222 -14.98 -6.19 4.97
N SER A 223 -16.07 -6.07 5.73
CA SER A 223 -17.26 -6.86 5.50
C SER A 223 -18.15 -6.20 4.44
N PRO A 224 -18.87 -6.98 3.62
CA PRO A 224 -19.95 -6.41 2.82
C PRO A 224 -20.97 -5.77 3.77
N GLU A 225 -21.51 -4.61 3.39
CA GLU A 225 -22.65 -4.06 4.11
C GLU A 225 -23.74 -5.14 4.21
N PRO A 226 -24.35 -5.35 5.39
CA PRO A 226 -25.55 -6.15 5.44
C PRO A 226 -26.55 -5.50 4.49
N GLU A 227 -26.92 -6.19 3.41
CA GLU A 227 -28.07 -5.78 2.59
C GLU A 227 -29.21 -5.57 3.57
N ILE A 228 -29.60 -4.32 3.76
CA ILE A 228 -30.82 -3.99 4.46
C ILE A 228 -31.90 -4.53 3.53
N LEU A 229 -32.38 -5.74 3.82
CA LEU A 229 -33.56 -6.31 3.21
C LEU A 229 -34.74 -5.38 3.53
N HIS A 230 -34.85 -4.28 2.78
CA HIS A 230 -35.99 -3.40 2.82
C HIS A 230 -37.15 -4.15 2.21
N GLY A 231 -37.96 -4.76 3.10
CA GLY A 231 -39.38 -4.89 2.85
C GLY A 231 -39.81 -5.89 1.80
N MET A 232 -39.65 -7.19 2.04
CA MET A 232 -40.68 -8.14 1.66
C MET A 232 -41.58 -8.39 2.85
N ARG A 233 -42.64 -7.58 2.99
CA ARG A 233 -43.85 -8.01 3.70
C ARG A 233 -44.55 -9.00 2.78
N ILE A 234 -44.63 -10.26 3.23
CA ILE A 234 -45.58 -11.25 2.78
C ILE A 234 -46.96 -10.88 3.32
#